data_ac10d7defcb84a8d9d1da72e39172de7
#
_entry.id   ac10d7defcb84a8d9d1da72e39172de7
#
_cell.length_a   1.000
_cell.length_b   1.000
_cell.length_c   1.000
_cell.angle_alpha   90.00
_cell.angle_beta   90.00
_cell.angle_gamma   90.00
#
_symmetry.space_group_name_H-M   'P 1'
#
loop_
_entity.id
_entity.type
_entity.pdbx_description
1 polymer ?
#
loop_
_entity_poly.entity_id
_entity_poly.type
_entity_poly.pdbx_seq_one_letter_code
_entity_poly.pdbx_strand_id
1 'polypeptide(L)'
;MKKYFVIVLLSIFSTNYAQFEDIFASDSDAEKFVTKYTQPVFRGLMFATNSAWVTSAQPIKPFHFELNIGASGAFVPQNYESFKFNPADYQYLRIDNGPDEIPTVMGGDSQTRLKIVIPDNASNEIKLLEFDAPGGIKDQLPVNAVPAPAIQVSMGLPLGSEVNLRYAPTLTSDNGGFFQLLGIGVKHSISQYFPVGEDENGNDKKRHFNLAAHVAYQNINAGYDDQNSNKAVHLNISTISLQGIASFDYKLLSLYGSVGYTKGFTTMDVLGTYNYSYDVQDTNGNHIRTETVSITDPLKLNYDVNGMKAKAGFKLKLAFFQIFADYTIQEFPVATAGIGFKF
;
A
#
# COMPACT_ATOMS: atom_id res chain seq x y z
N MET A 1 -20.92 -7.60 2.57
CA MET A 1 -19.97 -6.69 1.88
C MET A 1 -18.72 -6.37 2.72
N LYS A 2 -18.80 -6.15 4.06
CA LYS A 2 -17.61 -5.87 4.90
C LYS A 2 -16.56 -7.01 4.90
N LYS A 3 -16.97 -8.28 4.83
CA LYS A 3 -16.06 -9.44 4.82
C LYS A 3 -15.23 -9.56 3.54
N TYR A 4 -15.76 -9.22 2.37
CA TYR A 4 -15.08 -9.44 1.08
C TYR A 4 -13.94 -8.45 0.80
N PHE A 5 -14.00 -7.25 1.33
CA PHE A 5 -12.97 -6.24 1.11
C PHE A 5 -11.70 -6.51 1.94
N VAL A 6 -11.90 -6.90 3.21
CA VAL A 6 -10.80 -7.33 4.09
C VAL A 6 -10.18 -8.63 3.58
N ILE A 7 -10.98 -9.54 3.03
CA ILE A 7 -10.52 -10.80 2.46
C ILE A 7 -9.56 -10.58 1.29
N VAL A 8 -9.79 -9.62 0.39
CA VAL A 8 -8.88 -9.35 -0.74
C VAL A 8 -7.53 -8.80 -0.27
N LEU A 9 -7.49 -7.92 0.73
CA LEU A 9 -6.24 -7.42 1.31
C LEU A 9 -5.50 -8.51 2.12
N LEU A 10 -6.23 -9.43 2.73
CA LEU A 10 -5.69 -10.46 3.62
C LEU A 10 -5.45 -11.79 2.91
N SER A 11 -6.14 -12.08 1.79
CA SER A 11 -5.83 -13.23 0.94
C SER A 11 -4.42 -13.11 0.32
N ILE A 12 -3.88 -11.89 0.21
CA ILE A 12 -2.48 -11.65 -0.18
C ILE A 12 -1.52 -12.39 0.77
N PHE A 13 -1.88 -12.48 2.05
CA PHE A 13 -1.03 -13.13 3.07
C PHE A 13 -1.37 -14.61 3.33
N SER A 14 -2.55 -15.11 2.95
CA SER A 14 -3.03 -16.43 3.41
C SER A 14 -2.88 -17.57 2.39
N THR A 15 -2.84 -17.30 1.09
CA THR A 15 -2.87 -18.36 0.05
C THR A 15 -1.51 -18.92 -0.36
N ASN A 16 -0.41 -18.17 -0.12
CA ASN A 16 0.94 -18.60 -0.50
C ASN A 16 1.89 -18.72 0.71
N TYR A 17 1.35 -18.75 1.94
CA TYR A 17 2.16 -18.66 3.16
C TYR A 17 3.19 -19.79 3.29
N ALA A 18 2.82 -21.02 2.98
CA ALA A 18 3.71 -22.17 3.12
C ALA A 18 4.94 -22.15 2.17
N GLN A 19 4.77 -21.69 0.93
CA GLN A 19 5.87 -21.60 -0.04
C GLN A 19 6.78 -20.38 0.23
N PHE A 20 6.22 -19.35 0.88
CA PHE A 20 6.95 -18.15 1.22
C PHE A 20 7.85 -18.31 2.44
N GLU A 21 7.50 -19.24 3.36
CA GLU A 21 8.28 -19.50 4.58
C GLU A 21 9.69 -20.02 4.27
N ASP A 22 9.86 -20.86 3.25
CA ASP A 22 11.16 -21.49 2.94
C ASP A 22 12.26 -20.47 2.58
N ILE A 23 11.89 -19.29 2.12
CA ILE A 23 12.81 -18.18 1.85
C ILE A 23 13.54 -17.71 3.11
N PHE A 24 12.86 -17.74 4.26
CA PHE A 24 13.45 -17.31 5.52
C PHE A 24 14.55 -18.26 6.05
N ALA A 25 14.69 -19.43 5.44
CA ALA A 25 15.79 -20.34 5.75
C ALA A 25 17.17 -19.75 5.45
N SER A 26 17.26 -18.70 4.62
CA SER A 26 18.48 -17.93 4.38
C SER A 26 18.33 -16.50 4.89
N ASP A 27 18.72 -16.24 6.12
CA ASP A 27 18.64 -14.94 6.81
C ASP A 27 19.17 -13.77 5.94
N SER A 28 20.36 -13.97 5.33
CA SER A 28 21.02 -12.93 4.54
C SER A 28 20.32 -12.62 3.20
N ASP A 29 19.60 -13.59 2.64
CA ASP A 29 18.98 -13.46 1.32
C ASP A 29 17.48 -13.19 1.40
N ALA A 30 16.84 -13.57 2.51
CA ALA A 30 15.42 -13.37 2.75
C ALA A 30 15.01 -11.90 2.60
N GLU A 31 15.74 -10.97 3.22
CA GLU A 31 15.46 -9.55 3.16
C GLU A 31 15.36 -9.04 1.72
N LYS A 32 16.35 -9.38 0.89
CA LYS A 32 16.42 -8.90 -0.50
C LYS A 32 15.31 -9.49 -1.37
N PHE A 33 15.05 -10.80 -1.21
CA PHE A 33 14.02 -11.48 -1.98
C PHE A 33 12.63 -10.98 -1.59
N VAL A 34 12.32 -10.94 -0.30
CA VAL A 34 11.02 -10.52 0.23
C VAL A 34 10.75 -9.05 -0.12
N THR A 35 11.76 -8.18 -0.05
CA THR A 35 11.63 -6.79 -0.48
C THR A 35 11.17 -6.70 -1.94
N LYS A 36 11.84 -7.40 -2.87
CA LYS A 36 11.47 -7.38 -4.29
C LYS A 36 10.07 -7.99 -4.51
N TYR A 37 9.76 -9.07 -3.83
CA TYR A 37 8.50 -9.78 -3.96
C TYR A 37 7.30 -8.97 -3.45
N THR A 38 7.42 -8.30 -2.29
CA THR A 38 6.31 -7.56 -1.64
C THR A 38 6.21 -6.10 -2.05
N GLN A 39 7.23 -5.55 -2.70
CA GLN A 39 7.33 -4.14 -3.12
C GLN A 39 6.07 -3.58 -3.77
N PRO A 40 5.38 -4.24 -4.72
CA PRO A 40 4.22 -3.66 -5.40
C PRO A 40 3.03 -3.46 -4.45
N VAL A 41 2.85 -4.32 -3.45
CA VAL A 41 1.78 -4.15 -2.44
C VAL A 41 2.05 -2.93 -1.56
N PHE A 42 3.28 -2.76 -1.07
CA PHE A 42 3.63 -1.62 -0.20
C PHE A 42 3.49 -0.30 -0.95
N ARG A 43 3.99 -0.22 -2.20
CA ARG A 43 3.79 0.93 -3.06
C ARG A 43 2.32 1.18 -3.35
N GLY A 44 1.59 0.13 -3.73
CA GLY A 44 0.17 0.22 -4.03
C GLY A 44 -0.65 0.73 -2.84
N LEU A 45 -0.46 0.17 -1.65
CA LEU A 45 -1.13 0.62 -0.42
C LEU A 45 -0.81 2.08 -0.10
N MET A 46 0.47 2.47 -0.17
CA MET A 46 0.88 3.84 0.08
C MET A 46 0.20 4.82 -0.90
N PHE A 47 0.22 4.52 -2.21
CA PHE A 47 -0.35 5.41 -3.21
C PHE A 47 -1.89 5.43 -3.16
N ALA A 48 -2.55 4.28 -3.00
CA ALA A 48 -4.00 4.20 -2.91
C ALA A 48 -4.54 4.94 -1.68
N THR A 49 -3.93 4.72 -0.51
CA THR A 49 -4.39 5.35 0.74
C THR A 49 -4.11 6.85 0.80
N ASN A 50 -3.11 7.36 0.08
CA ASN A 50 -2.85 8.80 -0.03
C ASN A 50 -3.68 9.52 -1.10
N SER A 51 -4.59 8.83 -1.78
CA SER A 51 -5.57 9.42 -2.69
C SER A 51 -6.81 9.91 -1.93
N ALA A 52 -7.70 10.63 -2.61
CA ALA A 52 -9.01 11.11 -2.09
C ALA A 52 -8.99 12.01 -0.84
N TRP A 53 -7.85 12.59 -0.44
CA TRP A 53 -7.83 13.52 0.70
C TRP A 53 -8.67 14.77 0.46
N VAL A 54 -8.70 15.27 -0.76
CA VAL A 54 -9.39 16.50 -1.12
C VAL A 54 -10.10 16.35 -2.46
N THR A 55 -11.30 16.91 -2.52
CA THR A 55 -12.20 16.88 -3.69
C THR A 55 -12.63 18.28 -4.15
N SER A 56 -12.04 19.32 -3.58
CA SER A 56 -12.19 20.73 -3.96
C SER A 56 -11.17 21.59 -3.22
N ALA A 57 -10.71 22.67 -3.84
CA ALA A 57 -9.91 23.71 -3.19
C ALA A 57 -10.76 24.66 -2.33
N GLN A 58 -12.08 24.74 -2.59
CA GLN A 58 -12.99 25.54 -1.78
C GLN A 58 -13.08 24.97 -0.36
N PRO A 59 -12.82 25.75 0.70
CA PRO A 59 -12.93 25.26 2.08
C PRO A 59 -14.41 25.03 2.45
N ILE A 60 -14.65 24.10 3.35
CA ILE A 60 -15.92 23.92 4.03
C ILE A 60 -16.18 25.18 4.88
N LYS A 61 -17.44 25.62 4.98
CA LYS A 61 -17.81 26.75 5.84
C LYS A 61 -17.43 26.44 7.31
N PRO A 62 -17.03 27.44 8.10
CA PRO A 62 -16.70 27.23 9.50
C PRO A 62 -17.77 26.45 10.25
N PHE A 63 -17.32 25.42 11.02
CA PHE A 63 -18.17 24.54 11.86
C PHE A 63 -19.19 23.70 11.09
N HIS A 64 -19.07 23.58 9.74
CA HIS A 64 -19.78 22.59 8.96
C HIS A 64 -18.90 21.34 8.75
N PHE A 65 -19.55 20.22 8.51
CA PHE A 65 -18.90 18.94 8.37
C PHE A 65 -19.16 18.31 6.99
N GLU A 66 -18.24 17.53 6.52
CA GLU A 66 -18.39 16.67 5.35
C GLU A 66 -17.88 15.27 5.70
N LEU A 67 -18.73 14.25 5.52
CA LEU A 67 -18.36 12.84 5.61
C LEU A 67 -18.17 12.29 4.21
N ASN A 68 -16.98 11.77 3.90
CA ASN A 68 -16.68 11.12 2.64
C ASN A 68 -16.39 9.64 2.86
N ILE A 69 -17.00 8.79 2.06
CA ILE A 69 -16.77 7.34 2.02
C ILE A 69 -16.37 7.02 0.59
N GLY A 70 -15.19 6.48 0.41
CA GLY A 70 -14.64 6.20 -0.90
C GLY A 70 -13.75 4.95 -0.93
N ALA A 71 -13.40 4.55 -2.13
CA ALA A 71 -12.42 3.51 -2.39
C ALA A 71 -11.46 3.98 -3.48
N SER A 72 -10.20 3.65 -3.32
CA SER A 72 -9.13 3.89 -4.27
C SER A 72 -8.53 2.55 -4.70
N GLY A 73 -8.11 2.45 -5.95
CA GLY A 73 -7.34 1.31 -6.47
C GLY A 73 -6.06 1.79 -7.12
N ALA A 74 -4.91 1.38 -6.61
CA ALA A 74 -3.61 1.63 -7.22
C ALA A 74 -3.31 0.52 -8.23
N PHE A 75 -3.31 0.83 -9.52
CA PHE A 75 -2.99 -0.11 -10.58
C PHE A 75 -1.51 -0.46 -10.55
N VAL A 76 -1.19 -1.74 -10.58
CA VAL A 76 0.19 -2.22 -10.58
C VAL A 76 0.76 -2.14 -11.98
N PRO A 77 1.84 -1.36 -12.22
CA PRO A 77 2.48 -1.34 -13.53
C PRO A 77 3.13 -2.70 -13.84
N GLN A 78 3.15 -3.06 -15.12
CA GLN A 78 3.65 -4.36 -15.60
C GLN A 78 5.09 -4.66 -15.16
N ASN A 79 5.95 -3.65 -15.09
CA ASN A 79 7.33 -3.79 -14.61
C ASN A 79 7.47 -4.09 -13.12
N TYR A 80 6.36 -4.12 -12.37
CA TYR A 80 6.29 -4.53 -10.96
C TYR A 80 5.60 -5.89 -10.76
N GLU A 81 5.18 -6.55 -11.84
CA GLU A 81 4.55 -7.88 -11.77
C GLU A 81 5.58 -9.00 -11.61
N SER A 82 6.83 -8.77 -12.04
CA SER A 82 7.95 -9.69 -11.88
C SER A 82 9.25 -8.93 -11.61
N PHE A 83 10.27 -9.65 -11.19
CA PHE A 83 11.63 -9.15 -11.08
C PHE A 83 12.64 -10.16 -11.59
N LYS A 84 13.72 -9.67 -12.18
CA LYS A 84 14.82 -10.51 -12.63
C LYS A 84 15.67 -10.94 -11.45
N PHE A 85 15.85 -12.25 -11.30
CA PHE A 85 16.74 -12.83 -10.30
C PHE A 85 18.18 -12.69 -10.76
N ASN A 86 19.01 -12.01 -9.97
CA ASN A 86 20.44 -11.92 -10.22
C ASN A 86 21.18 -12.71 -9.14
N PRO A 87 21.85 -13.84 -9.46
CA PRO A 87 22.55 -14.65 -8.48
C PRO A 87 23.61 -13.90 -7.66
N ALA A 88 24.17 -12.81 -8.22
CA ALA A 88 25.18 -11.99 -7.53
C ALA A 88 24.61 -11.16 -6.37
N ASP A 89 23.28 -10.96 -6.33
CA ASP A 89 22.61 -10.25 -5.23
C ASP A 89 22.47 -11.12 -3.97
N TYR A 90 22.63 -12.45 -4.10
CA TYR A 90 22.32 -13.43 -3.05
C TYR A 90 23.55 -14.22 -2.64
N GLN A 91 23.65 -14.52 -1.34
CA GLN A 91 24.77 -15.29 -0.81
C GLN A 91 24.58 -16.79 -1.02
N TYR A 92 23.42 -17.33 -0.68
CA TYR A 92 23.11 -18.75 -0.67
C TYR A 92 21.96 -19.14 -1.60
N LEU A 93 21.04 -18.21 -1.91
CA LEU A 93 19.88 -18.45 -2.75
C LEU A 93 20.30 -18.57 -4.22
N ARG A 94 19.82 -19.62 -4.90
CA ARG A 94 20.10 -19.89 -6.32
C ARG A 94 18.84 -20.38 -7.01
N ILE A 95 18.75 -20.20 -8.32
CA ILE A 95 17.76 -20.92 -9.14
C ILE A 95 18.23 -22.37 -9.28
N ASP A 96 17.34 -23.29 -8.98
CA ASP A 96 17.55 -24.71 -9.26
C ASP A 96 17.09 -25.04 -10.69
N ASN A 97 15.86 -24.65 -11.03
CA ASN A 97 15.27 -24.86 -12.34
C ASN A 97 14.24 -23.75 -12.66
N GLY A 98 14.01 -23.52 -13.96
CA GLY A 98 13.02 -22.55 -14.42
C GLY A 98 13.61 -21.20 -14.85
N PRO A 99 12.75 -20.22 -15.16
CA PRO A 99 13.16 -18.90 -15.64
C PRO A 99 13.81 -18.05 -14.53
N ASP A 100 14.65 -17.09 -14.95
CA ASP A 100 15.25 -16.10 -14.04
C ASP A 100 14.34 -14.89 -13.75
N GLU A 101 13.16 -14.86 -14.35
CA GLU A 101 12.13 -13.86 -14.08
C GLU A 101 11.11 -14.44 -13.10
N ILE A 102 11.17 -13.94 -11.86
CA ILE A 102 10.34 -14.41 -10.74
C ILE A 102 9.17 -13.44 -10.55
N PRO A 103 7.92 -13.93 -10.45
CA PRO A 103 6.77 -13.07 -10.18
C PRO A 103 6.86 -12.43 -8.80
N THR A 104 6.32 -11.22 -8.69
CA THR A 104 6.04 -10.58 -7.40
C THR A 104 4.70 -11.08 -6.85
N VAL A 105 4.34 -10.70 -5.63
CA VAL A 105 3.02 -10.99 -5.06
C VAL A 105 1.85 -10.47 -5.93
N MET A 106 2.07 -9.43 -6.75
CA MET A 106 1.11 -8.90 -7.72
C MET A 106 1.34 -9.41 -9.15
N GLY A 107 2.18 -10.43 -9.32
CA GLY A 107 2.41 -11.15 -10.57
C GLY A 107 1.50 -12.36 -10.73
N GLY A 108 1.78 -13.17 -11.77
CA GLY A 108 1.13 -14.46 -12.01
C GLY A 108 1.77 -15.62 -11.22
N ASP A 109 1.48 -16.83 -11.65
CA ASP A 109 2.06 -18.04 -11.07
C ASP A 109 3.56 -18.14 -11.32
N SER A 110 4.28 -18.75 -10.37
CA SER A 110 5.71 -19.03 -10.51
C SER A 110 5.95 -20.37 -11.21
N GLN A 111 6.99 -20.41 -12.05
CA GLN A 111 7.49 -21.63 -12.68
C GLN A 111 8.95 -21.90 -12.28
N THR A 112 9.46 -21.15 -11.31
CA THR A 112 10.85 -21.22 -10.88
C THR A 112 10.97 -22.03 -9.62
N ARG A 113 11.92 -22.97 -9.60
CA ARG A 113 12.35 -23.66 -8.40
C ARG A 113 13.64 -23.04 -7.88
N LEU A 114 13.66 -22.77 -6.61
CA LEU A 114 14.78 -22.16 -5.90
C LEU A 114 15.48 -23.19 -5.02
N LYS A 115 16.75 -22.94 -4.71
CA LYS A 115 17.50 -23.70 -3.72
C LYS A 115 18.37 -22.77 -2.88
N ILE A 116 18.48 -23.09 -1.60
CA ILE A 116 19.45 -22.51 -0.67
C ILE A 116 20.61 -23.51 -0.53
N VAL A 117 21.81 -23.04 -0.79
CA VAL A 117 23.04 -23.83 -0.79
C VAL A 117 24.02 -23.21 0.21
N ILE A 118 24.13 -23.78 1.40
CA ILE A 118 25.01 -23.28 2.45
C ILE A 118 26.21 -24.24 2.58
N PRO A 119 27.43 -23.84 2.11
CA PRO A 119 28.61 -24.65 2.24
C PRO A 119 29.12 -24.62 3.68
N ASP A 120 29.47 -25.78 4.22
CA ASP A 120 30.25 -25.95 5.44
C ASP A 120 31.68 -26.30 5.08
N ASN A 121 32.53 -25.28 5.07
CA ASN A 121 33.95 -25.47 4.69
C ASN A 121 34.77 -26.29 5.71
N ALA A 122 34.26 -26.49 6.94
CA ALA A 122 34.98 -27.24 7.98
C ALA A 122 34.79 -28.74 7.82
N SER A 123 33.60 -29.17 7.39
CA SER A 123 33.26 -30.59 7.21
C SER A 123 33.27 -31.03 5.73
N ASN A 124 33.46 -30.10 4.76
CA ASN A 124 33.26 -30.32 3.33
C ASN A 124 31.83 -30.85 3.01
N GLU A 125 30.87 -30.39 3.76
CA GLU A 125 29.45 -30.70 3.56
C GLU A 125 28.69 -29.48 2.97
N ILE A 126 27.53 -29.76 2.39
CA ILE A 126 26.63 -28.73 1.84
C ILE A 126 25.25 -28.95 2.45
N LYS A 127 24.67 -27.91 3.05
CA LYS A 127 23.26 -27.90 3.46
C LYS A 127 22.43 -27.40 2.30
N LEU A 128 21.50 -28.22 1.82
CA LEU A 128 20.63 -27.94 0.69
C LEU A 128 19.16 -27.89 1.14
N LEU A 129 18.43 -26.86 0.70
CA LEU A 129 16.98 -26.77 0.82
C LEU A 129 16.42 -26.34 -0.54
N GLU A 130 15.52 -27.14 -1.11
CA GLU A 130 14.86 -26.86 -2.38
C GLU A 130 13.39 -26.57 -2.16
N PHE A 131 12.86 -25.56 -2.86
CA PHE A 131 11.45 -25.16 -2.78
C PHE A 131 11.01 -24.43 -4.05
N ASP A 132 9.71 -24.39 -4.28
CA ASP A 132 9.15 -23.63 -5.40
C ASP A 132 9.08 -22.15 -5.03
N ALA A 133 9.50 -21.27 -5.95
CA ALA A 133 9.38 -19.83 -5.75
C ALA A 133 7.90 -19.44 -5.63
N PRO A 134 7.54 -18.54 -4.68
CA PRO A 134 6.15 -18.14 -4.51
C PRO A 134 5.61 -17.45 -5.77
N GLY A 135 4.40 -17.81 -6.16
CA GLY A 135 3.64 -17.13 -7.20
C GLY A 135 2.95 -15.87 -6.68
N GLY A 136 2.29 -15.14 -7.57
CA GLY A 136 1.50 -13.96 -7.25
C GLY A 136 0.00 -14.24 -7.24
N ILE A 137 -0.79 -13.19 -7.02
CA ILE A 137 -2.25 -13.26 -6.94
C ILE A 137 -2.94 -12.56 -8.11
N LYS A 138 -2.21 -12.10 -9.12
CA LYS A 138 -2.75 -11.32 -10.25
C LYS A 138 -3.97 -12.00 -10.89
N ASP A 139 -3.87 -13.31 -11.15
CA ASP A 139 -4.91 -14.07 -11.84
C ASP A 139 -6.15 -14.34 -10.97
N GLN A 140 -6.07 -14.08 -9.67
CA GLN A 140 -7.18 -14.16 -8.73
C GLN A 140 -7.92 -12.83 -8.58
N LEU A 141 -7.38 -11.73 -9.11
CA LEU A 141 -7.94 -10.39 -9.01
C LEU A 141 -8.71 -10.02 -10.27
N PRO A 142 -9.89 -9.38 -10.15
CA PRO A 142 -10.63 -8.89 -11.33
C PRO A 142 -9.87 -7.76 -12.05
N VAL A 143 -9.01 -7.06 -11.35
CA VAL A 143 -8.12 -6.01 -11.86
C VAL A 143 -6.84 -6.04 -11.04
N ASN A 144 -5.68 -5.95 -11.68
CA ASN A 144 -4.39 -5.93 -10.99
C ASN A 144 -4.14 -4.58 -10.32
N ALA A 145 -4.81 -4.37 -9.20
CA ALA A 145 -4.75 -3.14 -8.42
C ALA A 145 -4.80 -3.42 -6.91
N VAL A 146 -4.08 -2.63 -6.16
CA VAL A 146 -4.11 -2.67 -4.69
C VAL A 146 -5.23 -1.75 -4.20
N PRO A 147 -6.29 -2.29 -3.57
CA PRO A 147 -7.42 -1.50 -3.13
C PRO A 147 -7.15 -0.81 -1.78
N ALA A 148 -7.77 0.35 -1.57
CA ALA A 148 -7.77 1.04 -0.28
C ALA A 148 -9.11 1.76 -0.04
N PRO A 149 -9.89 1.37 0.97
CA PRO A 149 -11.06 2.12 1.40
C PRO A 149 -10.63 3.31 2.24
N ALA A 150 -11.47 4.35 2.25
CA ALA A 150 -11.30 5.49 3.12
C ALA A 150 -12.64 5.99 3.64
N ILE A 151 -12.70 6.23 4.95
CA ILE A 151 -13.77 7.01 5.58
C ILE A 151 -13.09 8.26 6.14
N GLN A 152 -13.57 9.42 5.75
CA GLN A 152 -12.99 10.70 6.13
C GLN A 152 -14.09 11.65 6.60
N VAL A 153 -13.86 12.26 7.77
CA VAL A 153 -14.62 13.39 8.26
C VAL A 153 -13.79 14.65 8.11
N SER A 154 -14.39 15.67 7.54
CA SER A 154 -13.76 16.98 7.35
C SER A 154 -14.59 18.06 8.05
N MET A 155 -13.93 19.00 8.72
CA MET A 155 -14.58 20.13 9.38
C MET A 155 -13.96 21.44 8.93
N GLY A 156 -14.81 22.37 8.54
CA GLY A 156 -14.39 23.73 8.25
C GLY A 156 -14.03 24.50 9.50
N LEU A 157 -12.94 25.25 9.42
CA LEU A 157 -12.44 26.14 10.47
C LEU A 157 -12.50 27.61 10.01
N PRO A 158 -12.42 28.58 10.92
CA PRO A 158 -12.21 29.97 10.56
C PRO A 158 -10.97 30.17 9.69
N LEU A 159 -10.85 31.33 9.05
CA LEU A 159 -9.72 31.71 8.20
C LEU A 159 -9.50 30.78 7.00
N GLY A 160 -10.58 30.26 6.40
CA GLY A 160 -10.53 29.44 5.20
C GLY A 160 -9.75 28.14 5.36
N SER A 161 -9.69 27.63 6.57
CA SER A 161 -9.00 26.39 6.89
C SER A 161 -9.99 25.22 7.03
N GLU A 162 -9.48 23.99 6.98
CA GLU A 162 -10.24 22.76 7.11
C GLU A 162 -9.34 21.68 7.71
N VAL A 163 -9.86 20.96 8.69
CA VAL A 163 -9.21 19.76 9.23
C VAL A 163 -9.90 18.52 8.68
N ASN A 164 -9.11 17.50 8.33
CA ASN A 164 -9.57 16.22 7.83
C ASN A 164 -9.10 15.13 8.78
N LEU A 165 -10.00 14.26 9.20
CA LEU A 165 -9.72 13.05 9.97
C LEU A 165 -10.11 11.85 9.14
N ARG A 166 -9.17 10.95 8.92
CA ARG A 166 -9.39 9.69 8.22
C ARG A 166 -9.25 8.54 9.20
N TYR A 167 -10.22 7.64 9.20
CA TYR A 167 -10.25 6.55 10.15
C TYR A 167 -10.86 5.29 9.52
N ALA A 168 -10.17 4.18 9.66
CA ALA A 168 -10.73 2.85 9.54
C ALA A 168 -10.45 2.13 10.87
N PRO A 169 -11.51 1.69 11.59
CA PRO A 169 -11.34 0.90 12.80
C PRO A 169 -10.59 -0.39 12.47
N THR A 170 -10.03 -1.03 13.48
CA THR A 170 -9.42 -2.34 13.29
C THR A 170 -10.46 -3.31 12.71
N LEU A 171 -10.20 -3.71 11.47
CA LEU A 171 -10.97 -4.73 10.77
C LEU A 171 -10.19 -6.03 10.91
N THR A 172 -10.83 -7.05 11.48
CA THR A 172 -10.21 -8.37 11.65
C THR A 172 -10.91 -9.39 10.76
N SER A 173 -10.17 -10.41 10.32
CA SER A 173 -10.71 -11.58 9.66
C SER A 173 -10.70 -12.77 10.60
N ASP A 174 -11.55 -13.76 10.32
CA ASP A 174 -11.64 -15.01 11.09
C ASP A 174 -10.31 -15.80 11.04
N ASN A 175 -9.43 -15.49 10.09
CA ASN A 175 -8.13 -16.15 9.89
C ASN A 175 -6.95 -15.42 10.55
N GLY A 176 -7.18 -14.42 11.40
CA GLY A 176 -6.12 -13.68 12.10
C GLY A 176 -5.61 -12.43 11.40
N GLY A 177 -6.10 -12.12 10.19
CA GLY A 177 -5.72 -10.90 9.51
C GLY A 177 -6.34 -9.64 10.13
N PHE A 178 -5.61 -8.54 10.14
CA PHE A 178 -6.09 -7.25 10.63
C PHE A 178 -5.66 -6.08 9.74
N PHE A 179 -6.45 -5.01 9.76
CA PHE A 179 -6.16 -3.74 9.10
C PHE A 179 -6.72 -2.59 9.91
N GLN A 180 -5.93 -1.55 10.10
CA GLN A 180 -6.31 -0.29 10.76
C GLN A 180 -5.70 0.88 10.01
N LEU A 181 -6.42 2.00 9.93
CA LEU A 181 -5.92 3.25 9.35
C LEU A 181 -6.33 4.43 10.23
N LEU A 182 -5.38 5.31 10.51
CA LEU A 182 -5.59 6.60 11.13
C LEU A 182 -4.83 7.68 10.33
N GLY A 183 -5.49 8.80 10.04
CA GLY A 183 -4.86 9.92 9.34
C GLY A 183 -5.47 11.25 9.73
N ILE A 184 -4.63 12.27 9.67
CA ILE A 184 -5.01 13.67 9.88
C ILE A 184 -4.48 14.53 8.75
N GLY A 185 -5.28 15.49 8.30
CA GLY A 185 -4.89 16.46 7.28
C GLY A 185 -5.40 17.86 7.59
N VAL A 186 -4.71 18.84 7.02
CA VAL A 186 -5.11 20.24 7.08
C VAL A 186 -5.09 20.82 5.67
N LYS A 187 -6.21 21.44 5.27
CA LYS A 187 -6.33 22.22 4.04
C LYS A 187 -6.47 23.68 4.38
N HIS A 188 -5.79 24.53 3.64
CA HIS A 188 -5.86 25.98 3.81
C HIS A 188 -6.10 26.67 2.47
N SER A 189 -7.10 27.54 2.39
CA SER A 189 -7.45 28.27 1.19
C SER A 189 -6.44 29.39 0.92
N ILE A 190 -5.73 29.29 -0.18
CA ILE A 190 -4.84 30.34 -0.67
C ILE A 190 -5.67 31.46 -1.34
N SER A 191 -6.78 31.09 -1.96
CA SER A 191 -7.65 32.02 -2.67
C SER A 191 -8.21 33.13 -1.78
N GLN A 192 -8.35 32.92 -0.47
CA GLN A 192 -8.86 33.95 0.44
C GLN A 192 -8.00 35.21 0.50
N TYR A 193 -6.72 35.13 0.12
CA TYR A 193 -5.78 36.25 0.13
C TYR A 193 -5.83 37.10 -1.18
N PHE A 194 -6.58 36.64 -2.18
CA PHE A 194 -6.74 37.39 -3.43
C PHE A 194 -8.09 38.09 -3.44
N PRO A 195 -8.15 39.35 -3.92
CA PRO A 195 -9.42 40.10 -4.00
C PRO A 195 -10.39 39.42 -4.96
N VAL A 196 -11.66 39.46 -4.64
CA VAL A 196 -12.76 39.15 -5.56
C VAL A 196 -13.34 40.49 -6.03
N GLY A 197 -13.52 40.65 -7.33
CA GLY A 197 -14.18 41.88 -7.82
C GLY A 197 -15.60 41.98 -7.28
N GLU A 198 -16.11 43.22 -7.12
CA GLU A 198 -17.47 43.49 -6.68
C GLU A 198 -18.48 43.37 -7.86
N ASP A 199 -19.72 43.01 -7.53
CA ASP A 199 -20.85 43.05 -8.44
C ASP A 199 -21.41 44.51 -8.58
N GLU A 200 -22.41 44.70 -9.44
CA GLU A 200 -23.03 46.03 -9.65
C GLU A 200 -23.68 46.62 -8.38
N ASN A 201 -23.89 45.81 -7.34
CA ASN A 201 -24.48 46.22 -6.08
C ASN A 201 -23.41 46.38 -4.96
N GLY A 202 -22.12 46.30 -5.30
CA GLY A 202 -21.03 46.43 -4.32
C GLY A 202 -20.79 45.18 -3.45
N ASN A 203 -21.36 44.01 -3.81
CA ASN A 203 -21.11 42.79 -3.11
C ASN A 203 -19.97 42.03 -3.77
N ASP A 204 -19.22 41.26 -2.99
CA ASP A 204 -18.19 40.35 -3.50
C ASP A 204 -18.77 39.38 -4.53
N LYS A 205 -18.19 39.32 -5.72
CA LYS A 205 -18.56 38.33 -6.74
C LYS A 205 -18.27 36.93 -6.21
N LYS A 206 -19.17 36.01 -6.53
CA LYS A 206 -18.97 34.60 -6.18
C LYS A 206 -17.72 34.07 -6.87
N ARG A 207 -16.75 33.62 -6.06
CA ARG A 207 -15.54 33.01 -6.57
C ARG A 207 -15.84 31.57 -7.08
N HIS A 208 -15.53 31.34 -8.34
CA HIS A 208 -15.64 30.02 -8.95
C HIS A 208 -14.29 29.27 -8.96
N PHE A 209 -13.20 30.01 -9.16
CA PHE A 209 -11.85 29.42 -9.14
C PHE A 209 -11.25 29.55 -7.74
N ASN A 210 -10.83 28.41 -7.19
CA ASN A 210 -10.24 28.32 -5.86
C ASN A 210 -8.88 27.63 -5.91
N LEU A 211 -7.98 28.08 -5.04
CA LEU A 211 -6.66 27.51 -4.78
C LEU A 211 -6.52 27.18 -3.29
N ALA A 212 -5.91 26.07 -2.97
CA ALA A 212 -5.62 25.66 -1.61
C ALA A 212 -4.31 24.84 -1.53
N ALA A 213 -3.71 24.83 -0.36
CA ALA A 213 -2.66 23.88 0.01
C ALA A 213 -3.22 22.86 0.99
N HIS A 214 -2.71 21.64 0.95
CA HIS A 214 -3.09 20.58 1.86
C HIS A 214 -1.86 19.77 2.28
N VAL A 215 -1.76 19.48 3.57
CA VAL A 215 -0.80 18.56 4.16
C VAL A 215 -1.55 17.49 4.93
N ALA A 216 -1.09 16.24 4.83
CA ALA A 216 -1.67 15.13 5.57
C ALA A 216 -0.60 14.17 6.05
N TYR A 217 -0.86 13.57 7.20
CA TYR A 217 -0.15 12.41 7.74
C TYR A 217 -1.13 11.28 7.96
N GLN A 218 -0.73 10.06 7.66
CA GLN A 218 -1.50 8.88 8.02
C GLN A 218 -0.57 7.72 8.39
N ASN A 219 -1.13 6.81 9.19
CA ASN A 219 -0.53 5.56 9.57
C ASN A 219 -1.48 4.41 9.27
N ILE A 220 -0.94 3.33 8.75
CA ILE A 220 -1.63 2.06 8.49
C ILE A 220 -0.92 1.00 9.29
N ASN A 221 -1.69 0.22 10.03
CA ASN A 221 -1.25 -1.02 10.65
C ASN A 221 -2.06 -2.15 10.01
N ALA A 222 -1.37 -3.10 9.43
CA ALA A 222 -1.99 -4.28 8.83
C ALA A 222 -1.12 -5.50 9.13
N GLY A 223 -1.69 -6.68 9.07
CA GLY A 223 -0.92 -7.87 9.32
C GLY A 223 -1.78 -9.12 9.45
N TYR A 224 -1.09 -10.16 9.87
CA TYR A 224 -1.66 -11.47 10.09
C TYR A 224 -1.04 -12.07 11.35
N ASP A 225 -1.89 -12.51 12.28
CA ASP A 225 -1.51 -13.23 13.50
C ASP A 225 -2.10 -14.63 13.40
N ASP A 226 -1.25 -15.66 13.26
CA ASP A 226 -1.71 -17.03 13.25
C ASP A 226 -2.13 -17.44 14.67
N GLN A 227 -3.42 -17.71 14.84
CA GLN A 227 -4.00 -18.06 16.13
C GLN A 227 -3.59 -19.48 16.63
N ASN A 228 -3.03 -20.30 15.75
CA ASN A 228 -2.64 -21.67 16.04
C ASN A 228 -1.13 -21.85 16.24
N SER A 229 -0.36 -20.83 15.90
CA SER A 229 1.10 -20.81 16.06
C SER A 229 1.54 -19.42 16.56
N ASN A 230 2.78 -19.30 17.02
CA ASN A 230 3.33 -18.00 17.41
C ASN A 230 3.86 -17.20 16.21
N LYS A 231 3.36 -17.47 15.00
CA LYS A 231 3.80 -16.79 13.77
C LYS A 231 2.93 -15.59 13.49
N ALA A 232 3.55 -14.48 13.12
CA ALA A 232 2.85 -13.26 12.75
C ALA A 232 3.60 -12.48 11.65
N VAL A 233 2.86 -11.70 10.87
CA VAL A 233 3.41 -10.71 9.94
C VAL A 233 2.78 -9.37 10.25
N HIS A 234 3.57 -8.41 10.65
CA HIS A 234 3.12 -7.04 10.96
C HIS A 234 3.68 -6.07 9.93
N LEU A 235 2.80 -5.23 9.40
CA LEU A 235 3.10 -4.18 8.44
C LEU A 235 2.67 -2.84 9.02
N ASN A 236 3.60 -1.90 9.11
CA ASN A 236 3.31 -0.51 9.47
C ASN A 236 3.73 0.40 8.33
N ILE A 237 2.81 1.22 7.83
CA ILE A 237 3.07 2.22 6.78
C ILE A 237 2.69 3.59 7.30
N SER A 238 3.67 4.46 7.47
CA SER A 238 3.47 5.87 7.79
C SER A 238 3.71 6.72 6.55
N THR A 239 2.83 7.67 6.26
CA THR A 239 2.97 8.52 5.09
C THR A 239 2.73 9.98 5.43
N ILE A 240 3.47 10.85 4.76
CA ILE A 240 3.23 12.28 4.73
C ILE A 240 3.01 12.73 3.29
N SER A 241 2.01 13.57 3.05
CA SER A 241 1.75 14.13 1.72
C SER A 241 1.53 15.64 1.78
N LEU A 242 2.06 16.33 0.78
CA LEU A 242 1.86 17.76 0.54
C LEU A 242 1.32 17.94 -0.87
N GLN A 243 0.28 18.77 -1.03
CA GLN A 243 -0.28 19.04 -2.35
C GLN A 243 -0.86 20.46 -2.48
N GLY A 244 -0.68 21.03 -3.66
CA GLY A 244 -1.40 22.23 -4.12
C GLY A 244 -2.63 21.80 -4.92
N ILE A 245 -3.77 22.46 -4.69
CA ILE A 245 -5.08 22.10 -5.26
C ILE A 245 -5.65 23.32 -5.95
N ALA A 246 -6.19 23.10 -7.15
CA ALA A 246 -7.02 24.07 -7.86
C ALA A 246 -8.40 23.48 -8.11
N SER A 247 -9.45 24.28 -8.03
CA SER A 247 -10.80 23.83 -8.38
C SER A 247 -11.64 24.94 -8.99
N PHE A 248 -12.54 24.52 -9.89
CA PHE A 248 -13.65 25.32 -10.39
C PHE A 248 -14.94 24.82 -9.72
N ASP A 249 -15.51 25.66 -8.86
CA ASP A 249 -16.64 25.28 -8.00
C ASP A 249 -17.92 25.97 -8.45
N TYR A 250 -18.81 25.22 -9.10
CA TYR A 250 -20.18 25.62 -9.46
C TYR A 250 -21.18 25.03 -8.47
N LYS A 251 -22.45 25.41 -8.62
CA LYS A 251 -23.54 25.01 -7.72
C LYS A 251 -23.69 23.48 -7.65
N LEU A 252 -23.66 22.80 -8.79
CA LEU A 252 -23.88 21.36 -8.91
C LEU A 252 -22.60 20.56 -9.19
N LEU A 253 -21.55 21.22 -9.71
CA LEU A 253 -20.33 20.56 -10.16
C LEU A 253 -19.11 21.28 -9.64
N SER A 254 -18.14 20.53 -9.12
CA SER A 254 -16.77 20.97 -8.93
C SER A 254 -15.86 20.16 -9.83
N LEU A 255 -15.00 20.82 -10.57
CA LEU A 255 -13.87 20.22 -11.27
C LEU A 255 -12.61 20.56 -10.47
N TYR A 256 -11.79 19.60 -10.17
CA TYR A 256 -10.60 19.83 -9.37
C TYR A 256 -9.37 19.09 -9.90
N GLY A 257 -8.23 19.68 -9.62
CA GLY A 257 -6.93 19.09 -9.87
C GLY A 257 -5.97 19.37 -8.74
N SER A 258 -4.95 18.57 -8.59
CA SER A 258 -3.87 18.82 -7.64
C SER A 258 -2.55 18.30 -8.17
N VAL A 259 -1.46 18.92 -7.71
CA VAL A 259 -0.10 18.42 -7.83
C VAL A 259 0.50 18.30 -6.44
N GLY A 260 1.30 17.30 -6.21
CA GLY A 260 1.85 17.08 -4.87
C GLY A 260 2.94 16.03 -4.81
N TYR A 261 3.42 15.83 -3.60
CA TYR A 261 4.45 14.86 -3.27
C TYR A 261 4.03 14.04 -2.06
N THR A 262 4.35 12.76 -2.08
CA THR A 262 4.11 11.82 -0.98
C THR A 262 5.40 11.13 -0.63
N LYS A 263 5.68 11.00 0.68
CA LYS A 263 6.75 10.18 1.23
C LYS A 263 6.15 9.19 2.21
N GLY A 264 6.51 7.91 2.07
CA GLY A 264 6.08 6.82 2.92
C GLY A 264 7.27 6.08 3.51
N PHE A 265 7.08 5.62 4.73
CA PHE A 265 8.01 4.77 5.49
C PHE A 265 7.26 3.49 5.83
N THR A 266 7.80 2.36 5.43
CA THR A 266 7.21 1.05 5.67
C THR A 266 8.15 0.21 6.51
N THR A 267 7.61 -0.42 7.55
CA THR A 267 8.28 -1.50 8.27
C THR A 267 7.45 -2.77 8.15
N MET A 268 8.09 -3.89 7.94
CA MET A 268 7.47 -5.21 7.96
C MET A 268 8.29 -6.13 8.85
N ASP A 269 7.65 -6.72 9.84
CA ASP A 269 8.23 -7.69 10.75
C ASP A 269 7.57 -9.06 10.52
N VAL A 270 8.39 -10.11 10.34
CA VAL A 270 7.95 -11.50 10.34
C VAL A 270 8.41 -12.12 11.64
N LEU A 271 7.46 -12.49 12.47
CA LEU A 271 7.66 -12.92 13.85
C LEU A 271 7.34 -14.41 14.02
N GLY A 272 7.97 -15.03 15.00
CA GLY A 272 7.75 -16.43 15.36
C GLY A 272 8.92 -17.32 15.05
N THR A 273 8.77 -18.62 15.37
CA THR A 273 9.81 -19.63 15.15
C THR A 273 9.46 -20.51 13.97
N TYR A 274 10.40 -20.63 13.04
CA TYR A 274 10.29 -21.39 11.81
C TYR A 274 11.34 -22.50 11.82
N ASN A 275 10.94 -23.72 11.44
CA ASN A 275 11.80 -24.88 11.43
C ASN A 275 12.04 -25.33 10.00
N TYR A 276 13.31 -25.40 9.60
CA TYR A 276 13.74 -25.79 8.27
C TYR A 276 14.53 -27.07 8.32
N SER A 277 14.24 -28.00 7.42
CA SER A 277 14.95 -29.27 7.30
C SER A 277 15.85 -29.25 6.09
N TYR A 278 17.15 -29.16 6.30
CA TYR A 278 18.16 -29.18 5.26
C TYR A 278 18.60 -30.61 4.97
N ASP A 279 18.75 -30.92 3.69
CA ASP A 279 19.47 -32.08 3.22
C ASP A 279 20.99 -31.82 3.29
N VAL A 280 21.70 -32.53 4.14
CA VAL A 280 23.16 -32.41 4.26
C VAL A 280 23.81 -33.44 3.35
N GLN A 281 24.59 -32.94 2.37
CA GLN A 281 25.23 -33.73 1.33
C GLN A 281 26.76 -33.60 1.40
N ASP A 282 27.46 -34.65 0.90
CA ASP A 282 28.89 -34.57 0.62
C ASP A 282 29.16 -33.73 -0.66
N THR A 283 30.42 -33.48 -0.98
CA THR A 283 30.83 -32.76 -2.19
C THR A 283 30.47 -33.48 -3.51
N ASN A 284 30.07 -34.76 -3.45
CA ASN A 284 29.63 -35.54 -4.60
C ASN A 284 28.08 -35.50 -4.75
N GLY A 285 27.36 -34.83 -3.83
CA GLY A 285 25.91 -34.74 -3.83
C GLY A 285 25.22 -35.95 -3.15
N ASN A 286 25.93 -36.80 -2.43
CA ASN A 286 25.31 -37.88 -1.71
C ASN A 286 24.74 -37.42 -0.38
N HIS A 287 23.49 -37.79 -0.10
CA HIS A 287 22.87 -37.54 1.19
C HIS A 287 23.64 -38.14 2.34
N ILE A 288 23.92 -37.36 3.37
CA ILE A 288 24.58 -37.79 4.62
C ILE A 288 23.56 -37.88 5.75
N ARG A 289 22.80 -36.80 5.96
CA ARG A 289 21.80 -36.66 7.02
C ARG A 289 20.84 -35.51 6.75
N THR A 290 19.72 -35.49 7.45
CA THR A 290 18.83 -34.32 7.50
C THR A 290 19.11 -33.54 8.79
N GLU A 291 19.25 -32.21 8.68
CA GLU A 291 19.48 -31.31 9.80
C GLU A 291 18.36 -30.31 9.92
N THR A 292 17.72 -30.20 11.09
CA THR A 292 16.67 -29.21 11.34
C THR A 292 17.24 -27.98 12.05
N VAL A 293 17.01 -26.79 11.46
CA VAL A 293 17.45 -25.53 12.03
C VAL A 293 16.19 -24.71 12.34
N SER A 294 16.15 -24.10 13.54
CA SER A 294 15.08 -23.20 13.97
C SER A 294 15.56 -21.75 13.87
N ILE A 295 14.79 -20.92 13.17
CA ILE A 295 15.05 -19.48 13.03
C ILE A 295 13.87 -18.73 13.68
N THR A 296 14.17 -17.82 14.61
CA THR A 296 13.17 -17.03 15.32
C THR A 296 13.23 -15.59 14.82
N ASP A 297 12.04 -15.00 14.52
CA ASP A 297 11.87 -13.66 14.00
C ASP A 297 12.73 -13.39 12.75
N PRO A 298 12.53 -14.18 11.68
CA PRO A 298 13.47 -14.29 10.56
C PRO A 298 13.65 -13.01 9.74
N LEU A 299 12.74 -12.02 9.87
CA LEU A 299 12.78 -10.90 8.96
C LEU A 299 12.27 -9.61 9.57
N LYS A 300 13.04 -8.55 9.37
CA LYS A 300 12.63 -7.17 9.62
C LYS A 300 13.03 -6.29 8.45
N LEU A 301 12.04 -5.83 7.70
CA LEU A 301 12.23 -4.95 6.55
C LEU A 301 11.94 -3.49 6.89
N ASN A 302 12.75 -2.61 6.32
CA ASN A 302 12.48 -1.18 6.27
C ASN A 302 12.50 -0.74 4.80
N TYR A 303 11.44 -0.10 4.35
CA TYR A 303 11.27 0.26 2.96
C TYR A 303 10.64 1.64 2.82
N ASP A 304 11.31 2.53 2.11
CA ASP A 304 10.85 3.88 1.86
C ASP A 304 10.33 4.02 0.43
N VAL A 305 9.20 4.71 0.29
CA VAL A 305 8.61 5.05 -1.00
C VAL A 305 8.34 6.54 -1.04
N ASN A 306 8.65 7.15 -2.15
CA ASN A 306 8.29 8.55 -2.39
C ASN A 306 7.89 8.75 -3.84
N GLY A 307 7.13 9.80 -4.13
CA GLY A 307 6.75 10.09 -5.49
C GLY A 307 5.96 11.39 -5.62
N MET A 308 6.08 11.97 -6.81
CA MET A 308 5.21 13.07 -7.22
C MET A 308 3.88 12.52 -7.72
N LYS A 309 2.81 13.31 -7.58
CA LYS A 309 1.49 12.97 -8.08
C LYS A 309 0.83 14.18 -8.74
N ALA A 310 0.05 13.90 -9.78
CA ALA A 310 -0.87 14.85 -10.38
C ALA A 310 -2.24 14.21 -10.48
N LYS A 311 -3.29 14.92 -10.04
CA LYS A 311 -4.64 14.41 -9.95
C LYS A 311 -5.60 15.31 -10.68
N ALA A 312 -6.60 14.71 -11.34
CA ALA A 312 -7.77 15.41 -11.89
C ALA A 312 -9.03 14.63 -11.50
N GLY A 313 -10.10 15.36 -11.21
CA GLY A 313 -11.35 14.75 -10.79
C GLY A 313 -12.53 15.72 -10.83
N PHE A 314 -13.70 15.17 -10.51
CA PHE A 314 -14.93 15.92 -10.41
C PHE A 314 -15.72 15.54 -9.16
N LYS A 315 -16.56 16.46 -8.69
CA LYS A 315 -17.50 16.23 -7.60
C LYS A 315 -18.86 16.81 -8.00
N LEU A 316 -19.88 15.95 -8.02
CA LEU A 316 -21.28 16.31 -8.19
C LEU A 316 -21.91 16.59 -6.83
N LYS A 317 -22.59 17.71 -6.68
CA LYS A 317 -23.20 18.21 -5.44
C LYS A 317 -24.72 18.14 -5.59
N LEU A 318 -25.35 17.19 -4.91
CA LEU A 318 -26.78 16.93 -4.96
C LEU A 318 -27.40 17.23 -3.57
N ALA A 319 -27.61 18.52 -3.29
CA ALA A 319 -28.02 19.04 -1.97
C ALA A 319 -27.01 18.62 -0.87
N PHE A 320 -27.42 17.75 0.07
CA PHE A 320 -26.57 17.24 1.13
C PHE A 320 -25.71 16.05 0.70
N PHE A 321 -26.02 15.42 -0.44
CA PHE A 321 -25.31 14.25 -0.99
C PHE A 321 -24.35 14.67 -2.10
N GLN A 322 -23.22 13.99 -2.17
CA GLN A 322 -22.19 14.24 -3.16
C GLN A 322 -21.66 12.94 -3.73
N ILE A 323 -21.25 12.97 -4.99
CA ILE A 323 -20.52 11.87 -5.64
C ILE A 323 -19.22 12.45 -6.19
N PHE A 324 -18.12 11.79 -5.99
CA PHE A 324 -16.85 12.23 -6.55
C PHE A 324 -16.09 11.07 -7.19
N ALA A 325 -15.30 11.43 -8.19
CA ALA A 325 -14.32 10.51 -8.77
C ALA A 325 -13.10 11.30 -9.23
N ASP A 326 -11.94 10.67 -9.11
CA ASP A 326 -10.68 11.21 -9.59
C ASP A 326 -9.73 10.14 -10.10
N TYR A 327 -8.78 10.58 -10.90
CA TYR A 327 -7.67 9.80 -11.37
C TYR A 327 -6.36 10.51 -11.03
N THR A 328 -5.44 9.78 -10.41
CA THR A 328 -4.13 10.29 -10.02
C THR A 328 -3.06 9.62 -10.87
N ILE A 329 -2.27 10.42 -11.57
CA ILE A 329 -1.09 10.02 -12.32
C ILE A 329 0.10 10.09 -11.36
N GLN A 330 0.71 8.98 -11.12
CA GLN A 330 1.90 8.77 -10.29
C GLN A 330 2.52 7.43 -10.67
N GLU A 331 3.55 6.96 -9.95
CA GLU A 331 4.24 5.71 -10.26
C GLU A 331 3.28 4.51 -10.37
N PHE A 332 2.34 4.36 -9.43
CA PHE A 332 1.19 3.46 -9.54
C PHE A 332 -0.05 4.34 -9.74
N PRO A 333 -0.62 4.40 -10.94
CA PRO A 333 -1.81 5.21 -11.18
C PRO A 333 -2.96 4.79 -10.27
N VAL A 334 -3.73 5.76 -9.76
CA VAL A 334 -4.83 5.49 -8.84
C VAL A 334 -6.13 6.04 -9.38
N ALA A 335 -7.14 5.17 -9.47
CA ALA A 335 -8.52 5.59 -9.63
C ALA A 335 -9.22 5.62 -8.27
N THR A 336 -9.99 6.66 -8.02
CA THR A 336 -10.77 6.85 -6.79
C THR A 336 -12.21 7.17 -7.13
N ALA A 337 -13.14 6.59 -6.38
CA ALA A 337 -14.55 6.96 -6.41
C ALA A 337 -15.16 6.93 -5.02
N GLY A 338 -16.16 7.77 -4.79
CA GLY A 338 -16.81 7.80 -3.49
C GLY A 338 -18.06 8.66 -3.46
N ILE A 339 -18.67 8.64 -2.29
CA ILE A 339 -19.85 9.43 -1.94
C ILE A 339 -19.55 10.32 -0.73
N GLY A 340 -20.22 11.44 -0.65
CA GLY A 340 -20.07 12.36 0.46
C GLY A 340 -21.41 12.86 0.97
N PHE A 341 -21.42 13.27 2.23
CA PHE A 341 -22.55 13.89 2.91
C PHE A 341 -22.08 15.18 3.56
N LYS A 342 -22.84 16.27 3.36
CA LYS A 342 -22.52 17.59 3.89
C LYS A 342 -23.58 18.02 4.89
N PHE A 343 -23.13 18.47 6.06
CA PHE A 343 -23.96 18.89 7.18
C PHE A 343 -23.64 20.33 7.61
#